data_2c3c7dfb8c1a31d64be06240f0b2025b
#
_entry.id   2c3c7dfb8c1a31d64be06240f0b2025b
#
_cell.length_a   1.000
_cell.length_b   1.000
_cell.length_c   1.000
_cell.angle_alpha   90.00
_cell.angle_beta   90.00
_cell.angle_gamma   90.00
#
_symmetry.space_group_name_H-M   'P 1'
#
loop_
_entity.id
_entity.type
_entity.pdbx_description
1 polymer ?
#
loop_
_entity_poly.entity_id
_entity_poly.type
_entity_poly.pdbx_seq_one_letter_code
_entity_poly.pdbx_strand_id
1 'polypeptide(L)'
;MSKKIYATVLSALFIFTTSSFAEVDTTSSIRGVVNVSGAVVSATHTPTGSTKSKTATDGAFYLSNLLIGGPYEITISAPGYGTQSIGDVFLVLNETSNLEVTLVSDNLEEITVTAAAGQGSIRMGSGTFLDRDAIDGILTVNRSIADIAKIDPRVTISSGSSRYSEISVMGQNNRFNDFTIDGVSFNDPFGLNANGFGSMRNPIGMEFVDQMSVDVTPFDASRGNTTGGSIATVTKSGTNEFHGSVFFIERDESNVGEAPDGSDFPEFSEETMGFTFSGPIIKDKLFFLLAMKILNQLVLLCTGLKTVMLQ
;
A
#
# COMPACT_ATOMS: atom_id res chain seq x y z
N MET A 1 -32.20 37.32 -13.95
CA MET A 1 -31.94 35.95 -14.46
C MET A 1 -30.79 35.22 -13.79
N SER A 2 -29.92 35.85 -12.99
CA SER A 2 -28.71 35.20 -12.41
C SER A 2 -28.94 34.32 -11.19
N LYS A 3 -29.87 34.64 -10.30
CA LYS A 3 -30.12 33.87 -9.06
C LYS A 3 -30.70 32.46 -9.27
N LYS A 4 -31.43 32.24 -10.37
CA LYS A 4 -31.99 30.91 -10.69
C LYS A 4 -30.95 29.94 -11.26
N ILE A 5 -29.91 30.46 -11.92
CA ILE A 5 -28.80 29.65 -12.49
C ILE A 5 -27.92 29.10 -11.36
N TYR A 6 -27.65 29.89 -10.32
CA TYR A 6 -26.85 29.42 -9.17
C TYR A 6 -27.56 28.33 -8.35
N ALA A 7 -28.89 28.42 -8.22
CA ALA A 7 -29.68 27.40 -7.53
C ALA A 7 -29.70 26.07 -8.30
N THR A 8 -29.74 26.11 -9.63
CA THR A 8 -29.72 24.90 -10.48
C THR A 8 -28.34 24.24 -10.52
N VAL A 9 -27.26 25.04 -10.51
CA VAL A 9 -25.91 24.52 -10.45
C VAL A 9 -25.61 23.91 -9.06
N LEU A 10 -26.10 24.55 -7.99
CA LEU A 10 -25.91 24.03 -6.63
C LEU A 10 -26.73 22.76 -6.38
N SER A 11 -27.92 22.61 -6.97
CA SER A 11 -28.71 21.38 -6.87
C SER A 11 -28.15 20.24 -7.73
N ALA A 12 -27.53 20.54 -8.88
CA ALA A 12 -26.82 19.55 -9.70
C ALA A 12 -25.56 19.02 -9.02
N LEU A 13 -24.90 19.83 -8.19
CA LEU A 13 -23.72 19.40 -7.43
C LEU A 13 -24.08 18.46 -6.27
N PHE A 14 -25.33 18.47 -5.81
CA PHE A 14 -25.79 17.63 -4.68
C PHE A 14 -26.32 16.25 -5.12
N ILE A 15 -26.54 16.03 -6.41
CA ILE A 15 -27.05 14.73 -6.93
C ILE A 15 -25.92 13.73 -7.19
N PHE A 16 -24.65 14.14 -7.10
CA PHE A 16 -23.50 13.28 -7.37
C PHE A 16 -22.98 12.47 -6.17
N THR A 17 -23.70 12.41 -5.05
CA THR A 17 -23.20 11.80 -3.81
C THR A 17 -23.77 10.42 -3.47
N THR A 18 -24.33 9.69 -4.43
CA THR A 18 -24.70 8.28 -4.22
C THR A 18 -24.11 7.35 -5.26
N SER A 19 -22.83 7.53 -5.59
CA SER A 19 -22.07 6.44 -6.18
C SER A 19 -21.73 5.48 -5.04
N SER A 20 -22.34 4.30 -5.04
CA SER A 20 -21.81 3.15 -4.31
C SER A 20 -20.39 2.93 -4.84
N PHE A 21 -19.41 3.46 -4.16
CA PHE A 21 -18.05 3.00 -4.36
C PHE A 21 -18.06 1.53 -3.98
N ALA A 22 -17.73 0.65 -4.90
CA ALA A 22 -17.32 -0.69 -4.55
C ALA A 22 -16.25 -0.52 -3.48
N GLU A 23 -16.45 -1.14 -2.33
CA GLU A 23 -15.48 -1.11 -1.23
C GLU A 23 -14.21 -1.77 -1.76
N VAL A 24 -13.25 -0.93 -2.02
CA VAL A 24 -11.97 -1.35 -2.53
C VAL A 24 -11.17 -1.81 -1.32
N ASP A 25 -10.80 -3.08 -1.27
CA ASP A 25 -10.05 -3.68 -0.19
C ASP A 25 -8.62 -3.12 -0.12
N THR A 26 -8.49 -1.96 0.52
CA THR A 26 -7.20 -1.38 0.96
C THR A 26 -6.96 -1.65 2.43
N THR A 27 -7.62 -2.64 2.99
CA THR A 27 -7.66 -2.91 4.41
C THR A 27 -7.06 -4.28 4.72
N SER A 28 -6.70 -4.45 5.96
CA SER A 28 -6.26 -5.71 6.54
C SER A 28 -7.18 -6.09 7.70
N SER A 29 -6.99 -7.26 8.25
CA SER A 29 -7.77 -7.74 9.39
C SER A 29 -6.88 -8.48 10.40
N ILE A 30 -7.32 -8.46 11.65
CA ILE A 30 -6.73 -9.25 12.73
C ILE A 30 -7.81 -10.17 13.26
N ARG A 31 -7.52 -11.44 13.36
CA ARG A 31 -8.34 -12.37 14.11
C ARG A 31 -7.50 -13.05 15.17
N GLY A 32 -8.15 -13.49 16.23
CA GLY A 32 -7.41 -14.19 17.26
C GLY A 32 -8.29 -14.83 18.29
N VAL A 33 -7.61 -15.45 19.24
CA VAL A 33 -8.24 -16.11 20.39
C VAL A 33 -7.61 -15.56 21.66
N VAL A 34 -8.48 -15.22 22.61
CA VAL A 34 -8.12 -14.85 23.98
C VAL A 34 -8.69 -15.91 24.90
N ASN A 35 -7.94 -16.33 25.91
CA ASN A 35 -8.39 -17.34 26.89
C ASN A 35 -9.59 -16.91 27.76
N VAL A 36 -10.05 -15.66 27.60
CA VAL A 36 -11.15 -15.07 28.40
C VAL A 36 -12.25 -14.58 27.46
N SER A 37 -13.49 -15.06 27.67
CA SER A 37 -14.66 -14.53 26.98
C SER A 37 -15.02 -13.16 27.52
N GLY A 38 -15.46 -12.26 26.62
CA GLY A 38 -15.79 -10.88 26.98
C GLY A 38 -14.60 -9.92 27.07
N ALA A 39 -13.40 -10.37 26.73
CA ALA A 39 -12.25 -9.49 26.63
C ALA A 39 -12.46 -8.45 25.52
N VAL A 40 -12.07 -7.20 25.78
CA VAL A 40 -12.07 -6.11 24.80
C VAL A 40 -10.71 -6.04 24.15
N VAL A 41 -10.68 -6.18 22.84
CA VAL A 41 -9.47 -6.06 22.02
C VAL A 41 -9.55 -4.75 21.25
N SER A 42 -8.54 -3.89 21.41
CA SER A 42 -8.41 -2.61 20.73
C SER A 42 -7.13 -2.59 19.92
N ALA A 43 -7.22 -2.25 18.64
CA ALA A 43 -6.06 -2.05 17.78
C ALA A 43 -5.96 -0.57 17.41
N THR A 44 -4.86 0.08 17.80
CA THR A 44 -4.58 1.49 17.54
C THR A 44 -3.45 1.59 16.52
N HIS A 45 -3.72 2.21 15.38
CA HIS A 45 -2.71 2.53 14.39
C HIS A 45 -1.91 3.75 14.85
N THR A 46 -0.69 3.55 15.31
CA THR A 46 0.12 4.61 15.93
C THR A 46 0.33 5.83 15.03
N PRO A 47 0.62 5.69 13.73
CA PRO A 47 0.87 6.85 12.86
C PRO A 47 -0.34 7.76 12.66
N THR A 48 -1.57 7.22 12.67
CA THR A 48 -2.80 8.00 12.44
C THR A 48 -3.65 8.21 13.68
N GLY A 49 -3.35 7.52 14.79
CA GLY A 49 -4.18 7.52 16.00
C GLY A 49 -5.53 6.78 15.85
N SER A 50 -5.78 6.15 14.70
CA SER A 50 -7.03 5.43 14.45
C SER A 50 -7.12 4.18 15.30
N THR A 51 -8.22 4.04 16.06
CA THR A 51 -8.44 2.89 16.95
C THR A 51 -9.71 2.15 16.55
N LYS A 52 -9.62 0.82 16.47
CA LYS A 52 -10.79 -0.07 16.35
C LYS A 52 -10.80 -1.06 17.48
N SER A 53 -11.97 -1.30 18.02
CA SER A 53 -12.16 -2.23 19.14
C SER A 53 -13.26 -3.24 18.88
N LYS A 54 -13.10 -4.44 19.45
CA LYS A 54 -14.08 -5.52 19.39
C LYS A 54 -14.05 -6.31 20.68
N THR A 55 -15.23 -6.74 21.14
CA THR A 55 -15.33 -7.67 22.27
C THR A 55 -15.24 -9.12 21.76
N ALA A 56 -14.37 -9.90 22.38
CA ALA A 56 -14.23 -11.32 22.06
C ALA A 56 -15.46 -12.10 22.50
N THR A 57 -16.03 -12.88 21.59
CA THR A 57 -17.14 -13.80 21.88
C THR A 57 -16.59 -15.21 21.97
N ASP A 58 -16.85 -15.89 23.08
CA ASP A 58 -16.27 -17.21 23.37
C ASP A 58 -14.73 -17.26 23.21
N GLY A 59 -14.08 -16.14 23.54
CA GLY A 59 -12.65 -15.98 23.41
C GLY A 59 -12.16 -15.64 22.00
N ALA A 60 -13.00 -15.74 20.97
CA ALA A 60 -12.62 -15.41 19.61
C ALA A 60 -12.96 -13.96 19.27
N PHE A 61 -12.09 -13.29 18.52
CA PHE A 61 -12.33 -11.95 18.00
C PHE A 61 -11.90 -11.82 16.55
N TYR A 62 -12.51 -10.86 15.85
CA TYR A 62 -12.18 -10.50 14.49
C TYR A 62 -12.32 -8.97 14.31
N LEU A 63 -11.20 -8.31 14.04
CA LEU A 63 -11.11 -6.89 13.70
C LEU A 63 -10.89 -6.76 12.20
N SER A 64 -11.84 -6.19 11.49
CA SER A 64 -11.79 -5.96 10.05
C SER A 64 -11.63 -4.48 9.71
N ASN A 65 -11.33 -4.21 8.44
CA ASN A 65 -11.17 -2.85 7.90
C ASN A 65 -10.10 -2.03 8.64
N LEU A 66 -9.00 -2.67 9.01
CA LEU A 66 -7.84 -1.99 9.58
C LEU A 66 -6.99 -1.41 8.47
N LEU A 67 -6.41 -0.24 8.69
CA LEU A 67 -5.45 0.34 7.76
C LEU A 67 -4.26 -0.60 7.62
N ILE A 68 -3.73 -0.71 6.42
CA ILE A 68 -2.49 -1.44 6.18
C ILE A 68 -1.30 -0.65 6.70
N GLY A 69 -0.19 -1.35 6.94
CA GLY A 69 1.01 -0.77 7.53
C GLY A 69 1.00 -0.90 9.05
N GLY A 70 1.55 0.07 9.73
CA GLY A 70 1.72 0.09 11.17
C GLY A 70 2.76 1.12 11.58
N PRO A 71 3.30 1.02 12.78
CA PRO A 71 3.00 0.00 13.79
C PRO A 71 1.60 0.16 14.41
N TYR A 72 1.01 -0.97 14.77
CA TYR A 72 -0.18 -1.03 15.59
C TYR A 72 0.19 -1.37 17.04
N GLU A 73 -0.51 -0.74 17.97
CA GLU A 73 -0.57 -1.16 19.35
C GLU A 73 -1.90 -1.87 19.59
N ILE A 74 -1.83 -3.14 19.98
CA ILE A 74 -3.01 -3.97 20.27
C ILE A 74 -3.11 -4.12 21.77
N THR A 75 -4.17 -3.56 22.35
CA THR A 75 -4.46 -3.62 23.78
C THR A 75 -5.61 -4.58 24.04
N ILE A 76 -5.41 -5.53 24.95
CA ILE A 76 -6.42 -6.52 25.34
C ILE A 76 -6.68 -6.36 26.83
N SER A 77 -7.94 -6.19 27.20
CA SER A 77 -8.37 -6.04 28.59
C SER A 77 -9.62 -6.87 28.89
N ALA A 78 -9.67 -7.43 30.08
CA ALA A 78 -10.86 -8.12 30.58
C ALA A 78 -11.03 -7.86 32.09
N PRO A 79 -12.27 -7.84 32.62
CA PRO A 79 -12.50 -7.64 34.05
C PRO A 79 -11.83 -8.75 34.90
N GLY A 80 -11.02 -8.36 35.87
CA GLY A 80 -10.29 -9.29 36.76
C GLY A 80 -9.01 -9.88 36.16
N TYR A 81 -8.55 -9.36 35.04
CA TYR A 81 -7.29 -9.73 34.39
C TYR A 81 -6.45 -8.50 34.10
N GLY A 82 -5.13 -8.65 34.15
CA GLY A 82 -4.19 -7.61 33.74
C GLY A 82 -4.36 -7.24 32.28
N THR A 83 -4.27 -5.94 31.96
CA THR A 83 -4.28 -5.46 30.58
C THR A 83 -2.97 -5.86 29.90
N GLN A 84 -3.05 -6.43 28.71
CA GLN A 84 -1.88 -6.72 27.89
C GLN A 84 -1.83 -5.77 26.70
N SER A 85 -0.63 -5.32 26.34
CA SER A 85 -0.35 -4.54 25.14
C SER A 85 0.70 -5.25 24.29
N ILE A 86 0.44 -5.31 22.98
CA ILE A 86 1.32 -5.87 21.96
C ILE A 86 1.60 -4.75 20.98
N GLY A 87 2.84 -4.27 20.98
CA GLY A 87 3.31 -3.23 20.07
C GLY A 87 3.92 -3.78 18.78
N ASP A 88 4.25 -2.86 17.88
CA ASP A 88 5.00 -3.12 16.63
C ASP A 88 4.35 -4.16 15.70
N VAL A 89 3.01 -4.20 15.66
CA VAL A 89 2.28 -5.06 14.75
C VAL A 89 2.10 -4.34 13.41
N PHE A 90 2.60 -4.95 12.33
CA PHE A 90 2.43 -4.44 10.97
C PHE A 90 1.41 -5.28 10.21
N LEU A 91 0.47 -4.61 9.57
CA LEU A 91 -0.60 -5.25 8.81
C LEU A 91 -0.32 -5.16 7.32
N VAL A 92 -0.46 -6.28 6.65
CA VAL A 92 -0.20 -6.46 5.23
C VAL A 92 -1.51 -6.44 4.45
N LEU A 93 -1.48 -5.87 3.25
CA LEU A 93 -2.64 -5.82 2.37
C LEU A 93 -3.20 -7.21 2.07
N ASN A 94 -4.51 -7.34 2.20
CA ASN A 94 -5.23 -8.61 1.94
C ASN A 94 -4.76 -9.81 2.79
N GLU A 95 -4.19 -9.55 3.94
CA GLU A 95 -3.72 -10.58 4.86
C GLU A 95 -4.48 -10.48 6.17
N THR A 96 -4.82 -11.62 6.76
CA THR A 96 -5.39 -11.69 8.09
C THR A 96 -4.32 -12.13 9.08
N SER A 97 -3.92 -11.24 9.96
CA SER A 97 -2.97 -11.56 11.03
C SER A 97 -3.67 -12.38 12.12
N ASN A 98 -3.04 -13.48 12.53
CA ASN A 98 -3.54 -14.30 13.63
C ASN A 98 -2.85 -13.93 14.94
N LEU A 99 -3.62 -13.80 16.00
CA LEU A 99 -3.15 -13.42 17.31
C LEU A 99 -3.69 -14.38 18.38
N GLU A 100 -2.82 -15.00 19.12
CA GLU A 100 -3.18 -15.81 20.29
C GLU A 100 -2.69 -15.11 21.55
N VAL A 101 -3.59 -14.81 22.48
CA VAL A 101 -3.28 -14.05 23.68
C VAL A 101 -3.82 -14.77 24.91
N THR A 102 -2.97 -14.90 25.92
CA THR A 102 -3.35 -15.44 27.21
C THR A 102 -3.29 -14.35 28.26
N LEU A 103 -4.44 -13.87 28.72
CA LEU A 103 -4.53 -12.94 29.83
C LEU A 103 -4.29 -13.67 31.16
N VAL A 104 -3.52 -13.05 32.04
CA VAL A 104 -3.21 -13.55 33.38
C VAL A 104 -4.06 -12.79 34.40
N SER A 105 -4.57 -13.48 35.40
CA SER A 105 -5.40 -12.88 36.47
C SER A 105 -4.61 -11.84 37.25
N ASP A 106 -5.28 -10.75 37.64
CA ASP A 106 -4.72 -9.54 38.29
C ASP A 106 -3.97 -9.84 39.65
N ASN A 107 -4.01 -11.07 40.12
CA ASN A 107 -3.33 -11.51 41.36
C ASN A 107 -1.86 -11.92 41.17
N LEU A 108 -1.30 -11.82 39.97
CA LEU A 108 0.09 -12.15 39.66
C LEU A 108 0.80 -10.93 39.05
N GLU A 109 2.02 -10.65 39.50
CA GLU A 109 2.84 -9.52 39.05
C GLU A 109 2.88 -9.38 37.52
N GLU A 110 2.89 -8.12 37.07
CA GLU A 110 2.90 -7.71 35.68
C GLU A 110 3.96 -8.48 34.86
N ILE A 111 3.51 -9.40 34.03
CA ILE A 111 4.36 -10.05 33.04
C ILE A 111 4.12 -9.34 31.70
N THR A 112 5.06 -8.52 31.29
CA THR A 112 5.10 -7.99 29.93
C THR A 112 5.43 -9.13 28.98
N VAL A 113 4.44 -9.72 28.35
CA VAL A 113 4.64 -10.69 27.28
C VAL A 113 4.88 -9.94 26.00
N THR A 114 6.12 -9.87 25.56
CA THR A 114 6.47 -9.46 24.22
C THR A 114 6.08 -10.61 23.27
N ALA A 115 4.84 -10.66 22.84
CA ALA A 115 4.45 -11.56 21.77
C ALA A 115 5.09 -11.04 20.48
N ALA A 116 5.97 -11.84 19.90
CA ALA A 116 6.48 -11.55 18.57
C ALA A 116 5.28 -11.64 17.59
N ALA A 117 4.70 -10.50 17.25
CA ALA A 117 3.73 -10.39 16.17
C ALA A 117 4.47 -10.74 14.88
N GLY A 118 4.14 -11.86 14.28
CA GLY A 118 4.78 -12.25 13.03
C GLY A 118 4.64 -13.70 12.62
N GLN A 119 3.92 -14.49 13.39
CA GLN A 119 3.79 -15.91 13.05
C GLN A 119 2.33 -16.31 12.92
N GLY A 120 1.81 -16.21 11.72
CA GLY A 120 0.52 -16.77 11.40
C GLY A 120 -0.34 -16.03 10.43
N SER A 121 0.22 -15.20 9.56
CA SER A 121 -0.57 -14.70 8.45
C SER A 121 -0.94 -15.85 7.52
N ILE A 122 -2.23 -16.02 7.28
CA ILE A 122 -2.70 -17.01 6.29
C ILE A 122 -2.63 -16.33 4.92
N ARG A 123 -1.50 -16.51 4.26
CA ARG A 123 -1.35 -16.17 2.86
C ARG A 123 -1.80 -17.34 2.00
N MET A 124 -2.82 -17.14 1.19
CA MET A 124 -3.20 -18.12 0.18
C MET A 124 -2.41 -17.84 -1.10
N GLY A 125 -1.34 -18.59 -1.32
CA GLY A 125 -0.52 -18.47 -2.51
C GLY A 125 0.95 -18.15 -2.20
N SER A 126 1.75 -18.10 -3.25
CA SER A 126 3.16 -17.74 -3.18
C SER A 126 3.34 -16.31 -3.67
N GLY A 127 3.83 -15.45 -2.81
CA GLY A 127 4.04 -14.05 -3.15
C GLY A 127 5.19 -13.42 -2.36
N THR A 128 5.64 -12.27 -2.82
CA THR A 128 6.61 -11.41 -2.14
C THR A 128 5.90 -10.16 -1.66
N PHE A 129 6.15 -9.81 -0.43
CA PHE A 129 5.67 -8.58 0.18
C PHE A 129 6.87 -7.65 0.45
N LEU A 130 6.69 -6.40 0.10
CA LEU A 130 7.68 -5.35 0.27
C LEU A 130 7.04 -4.20 1.05
N ASP A 131 7.56 -3.95 2.21
CA ASP A 131 7.21 -2.79 3.03
C ASP A 131 8.00 -1.55 2.60
N ARG A 132 7.75 -0.44 3.27
CA ARG A 132 8.39 0.83 2.95
C ARG A 132 9.90 0.78 3.09
N ASP A 133 10.40 0.13 4.12
CA ASP A 133 11.84 0.06 4.40
C ASP A 133 12.57 -0.77 3.33
N ALA A 134 11.97 -1.88 2.91
CA ALA A 134 12.48 -2.68 1.80
C ALA A 134 12.47 -1.88 0.48
N ILE A 135 11.39 -1.13 0.21
CA ILE A 135 11.26 -0.30 -0.99
C ILE A 135 12.30 0.83 -1.00
N ASP A 136 12.52 1.50 0.12
CA ASP A 136 13.52 2.58 0.22
C ASP A 136 14.96 2.08 0.05
N GLY A 137 15.21 0.83 0.38
CA GLY A 137 16.50 0.16 0.16
C GLY A 137 16.80 -0.19 -1.30
N ILE A 138 15.81 -0.10 -2.21
CA ILE A 138 15.98 -0.46 -3.61
C ILE A 138 16.71 0.64 -4.37
N LEU A 139 17.88 0.31 -4.87
CA LEU A 139 18.62 1.18 -5.79
C LEU A 139 18.08 0.98 -7.22
N THR A 140 17.45 2.00 -7.75
CA THR A 140 16.88 2.00 -9.10
C THR A 140 16.98 3.37 -9.74
N VAL A 141 17.25 3.37 -11.03
CA VAL A 141 17.39 4.59 -11.83
C VAL A 141 16.01 5.11 -12.27
N ASN A 142 15.11 4.20 -12.63
CA ASN A 142 13.80 4.60 -13.18
C ASN A 142 12.78 4.95 -12.08
N ARG A 143 13.04 4.51 -10.85
CA ARG A 143 12.14 4.72 -9.69
C ARG A 143 10.68 4.41 -10.05
N SER A 144 10.46 3.20 -10.55
CA SER A 144 9.18 2.73 -11.03
C SER A 144 8.69 1.53 -10.23
N ILE A 145 7.38 1.27 -10.28
CA ILE A 145 6.80 0.07 -9.68
C ILE A 145 7.36 -1.23 -10.29
N ALA A 146 7.77 -1.19 -11.55
CA ALA A 146 8.40 -2.33 -12.19
C ALA A 146 9.75 -2.68 -11.53
N ASP A 147 10.50 -1.66 -11.12
CA ASP A 147 11.78 -1.87 -10.43
C ASP A 147 11.56 -2.49 -9.04
N ILE A 148 10.47 -2.12 -8.36
CA ILE A 148 10.08 -2.75 -7.10
C ILE A 148 9.69 -4.21 -7.34
N ALA A 149 8.85 -4.47 -8.32
CA ALA A 149 8.36 -5.83 -8.63
C ALA A 149 9.50 -6.78 -9.02
N LYS A 150 10.58 -6.27 -9.65
CA LYS A 150 11.75 -7.03 -10.06
C LYS A 150 12.53 -7.69 -8.91
N ILE A 151 12.29 -7.27 -7.68
CA ILE A 151 12.90 -7.91 -6.50
C ILE A 151 12.42 -9.36 -6.35
N ASP A 152 11.20 -9.64 -6.76
CA ASP A 152 10.73 -11.01 -6.83
C ASP A 152 11.43 -11.73 -8.01
N PRO A 153 12.20 -12.79 -7.76
CA PRO A 153 12.95 -13.49 -8.81
C PRO A 153 12.07 -14.17 -9.86
N ARG A 154 10.76 -14.28 -9.61
CA ARG A 154 9.78 -14.84 -10.54
C ARG A 154 9.20 -13.77 -11.48
N VAL A 155 9.56 -12.51 -11.26
CA VAL A 155 9.15 -11.38 -12.09
C VAL A 155 10.28 -11.04 -13.06
N THR A 156 9.92 -10.99 -14.33
CA THR A 156 10.82 -10.55 -15.40
C THR A 156 10.31 -9.25 -15.99
N ILE A 157 11.22 -8.31 -16.20
CA ILE A 157 10.88 -7.03 -16.82
C ILE A 157 11.55 -6.99 -18.18
N SER A 158 10.74 -6.81 -19.21
CA SER A 158 11.20 -6.53 -20.55
C SER A 158 11.04 -5.05 -20.86
N SER A 159 12.11 -4.44 -21.32
CA SER A 159 12.11 -3.05 -21.78
C SER A 159 11.73 -3.04 -23.25
N GLY A 160 10.47 -2.84 -23.58
CA GLY A 160 10.04 -2.67 -24.97
C GLY A 160 10.50 -1.35 -25.57
N SER A 161 10.65 -0.32 -24.76
CA SER A 161 11.29 0.96 -25.06
C SER A 161 11.73 1.61 -23.74
N SER A 162 12.58 2.62 -23.80
CA SER A 162 13.07 3.36 -22.63
C SER A 162 11.96 4.05 -21.79
N ARG A 163 10.73 4.01 -22.21
CA ARG A 163 9.60 4.75 -21.59
C ARG A 163 8.60 3.89 -20.85
N TYR A 164 8.58 2.57 -21.05
CA TYR A 164 7.68 1.66 -20.38
C TYR A 164 8.33 0.32 -20.13
N SER A 165 7.93 -0.31 -19.06
CA SER A 165 8.39 -1.65 -18.67
C SER A 165 7.21 -2.61 -18.71
N GLU A 166 7.39 -3.74 -19.34
CA GLU A 166 6.43 -4.83 -19.34
C GLU A 166 6.79 -5.77 -18.19
N ILE A 167 5.84 -5.99 -17.29
CA ILE A 167 6.05 -6.86 -16.13
C ILE A 167 5.47 -8.23 -16.46
N SER A 168 6.32 -9.24 -16.54
CA SER A 168 5.92 -10.64 -16.72
C SER A 168 6.11 -11.40 -15.42
N VAL A 169 5.06 -12.01 -14.92
CA VAL A 169 5.10 -12.87 -13.74
C VAL A 169 5.10 -14.31 -14.20
N MET A 170 6.09 -15.09 -13.78
CA MET A 170 6.26 -16.50 -14.17
C MET A 170 6.28 -16.75 -15.70
N GLY A 171 6.76 -15.79 -16.48
CA GLY A 171 6.78 -15.88 -17.94
C GLY A 171 5.44 -15.70 -18.63
N GLN A 172 4.38 -15.38 -17.90
CA GLN A 172 3.09 -15.07 -18.48
C GLN A 172 3.10 -13.68 -19.16
N ASN A 173 2.26 -13.51 -20.17
CA ASN A 173 2.12 -12.23 -20.83
C ASN A 173 1.64 -11.18 -19.80
N ASN A 174 2.23 -10.01 -19.84
CA ASN A 174 1.94 -8.89 -18.92
C ASN A 174 0.45 -8.49 -18.86
N ARG A 175 -0.30 -8.71 -19.92
CA ARG A 175 -1.74 -8.44 -19.99
C ARG A 175 -2.61 -9.36 -19.14
N PHE A 176 -2.04 -10.47 -18.67
CA PHE A 176 -2.73 -11.43 -17.81
C PHE A 176 -2.45 -11.21 -16.31
N ASN A 177 -1.66 -10.20 -15.98
CA ASN A 177 -1.47 -9.79 -14.60
C ASN A 177 -2.63 -8.89 -14.16
N ASP A 178 -3.03 -9.04 -12.92
CA ASP A 178 -3.88 -8.05 -12.26
C ASP A 178 -2.98 -7.01 -11.58
N PHE A 179 -3.22 -5.76 -11.91
CA PHE A 179 -2.48 -4.64 -11.33
C PHE A 179 -3.44 -3.68 -10.63
N THR A 180 -3.24 -3.49 -9.33
CA THR A 180 -4.08 -2.62 -8.52
C THR A 180 -3.27 -1.55 -7.80
N ILE A 181 -3.83 -0.35 -7.73
CA ILE A 181 -3.32 0.76 -6.93
C ILE A 181 -4.41 1.14 -5.94
N ASP A 182 -4.11 1.08 -4.65
CA ASP A 182 -5.09 1.27 -3.58
C ASP A 182 -6.37 0.46 -3.82
N GLY A 183 -6.20 -0.81 -4.33
CA GLY A 183 -7.25 -1.76 -4.66
C GLY A 183 -8.06 -1.43 -5.92
N VAL A 184 -7.84 -0.31 -6.57
CA VAL A 184 -8.46 0.00 -7.87
C VAL A 184 -7.65 -0.64 -8.99
N SER A 185 -8.31 -1.41 -9.87
CA SER A 185 -7.64 -2.00 -11.03
C SER A 185 -7.13 -0.92 -11.97
N PHE A 186 -5.87 -1.05 -12.36
CA PHE A 186 -5.18 -0.15 -13.28
C PHE A 186 -4.78 -0.86 -14.58
N ASN A 187 -5.38 -1.98 -14.87
CA ASN A 187 -5.15 -2.72 -16.10
C ASN A 187 -5.72 -1.98 -17.31
N ASP A 188 -5.12 -2.21 -18.47
CA ASP A 188 -5.67 -1.73 -19.74
C ASP A 188 -6.84 -2.64 -20.18
N PRO A 189 -8.11 -2.18 -20.07
CA PRO A 189 -9.27 -2.99 -20.41
C PRO A 189 -9.44 -3.19 -21.92
N PHE A 190 -8.76 -2.40 -22.73
CA PHE A 190 -8.85 -2.43 -24.17
C PHE A 190 -7.69 -3.16 -24.86
N GLY A 191 -6.62 -3.46 -24.09
CA GLY A 191 -5.42 -4.11 -24.62
C GLY A 191 -4.62 -3.25 -25.59
N LEU A 192 -4.72 -1.93 -25.52
CA LEU A 192 -4.05 -0.99 -26.43
C LEU A 192 -2.61 -0.72 -26.03
N ASN A 193 -2.30 -0.79 -24.74
CA ASN A 193 -0.96 -0.52 -24.21
C ASN A 193 -0.15 -1.81 -24.12
N ALA A 194 1.06 -1.78 -24.66
CA ALA A 194 1.95 -2.94 -24.63
C ALA A 194 2.36 -3.35 -23.21
N ASN A 195 2.42 -2.40 -22.28
CA ASN A 195 2.80 -2.65 -20.89
C ASN A 195 1.67 -3.26 -20.02
N GLY A 196 0.46 -3.36 -20.55
CA GLY A 196 -0.71 -3.89 -19.83
C GLY A 196 -1.36 -2.91 -18.84
N PHE A 197 -0.83 -1.70 -18.69
CA PHE A 197 -1.41 -0.67 -17.83
C PHE A 197 -2.38 0.24 -18.57
N GLY A 198 -3.28 0.89 -17.85
CA GLY A 198 -4.19 1.91 -18.39
C GLY A 198 -3.47 3.19 -18.89
N SER A 199 -2.16 3.27 -18.75
CA SER A 199 -1.31 4.36 -19.25
C SER A 199 -0.07 3.82 -19.94
N MET A 200 0.47 4.57 -20.92
CA MET A 200 1.70 4.19 -21.62
C MET A 200 2.95 4.21 -20.72
N ARG A 201 2.89 4.95 -19.60
CA ARG A 201 3.98 5.02 -18.63
C ARG A 201 3.58 4.32 -17.35
N ASN A 202 4.55 3.98 -16.53
CA ASN A 202 4.26 3.50 -15.18
C ASN A 202 3.38 4.50 -14.44
N PRO A 203 2.23 4.07 -13.91
CA PRO A 203 1.19 4.96 -13.40
C PRO A 203 1.63 5.78 -12.19
N ILE A 204 2.48 5.21 -11.36
CA ILE A 204 3.01 5.87 -10.16
C ILE A 204 4.51 5.65 -10.02
N GLY A 205 5.18 6.58 -9.37
CA GLY A 205 6.58 6.46 -8.98
C GLY A 205 6.75 5.71 -7.66
N MET A 206 7.94 5.18 -7.44
CA MET A 206 8.32 4.48 -6.22
C MET A 206 8.14 5.35 -4.96
N GLU A 207 8.25 6.67 -5.12
CA GLU A 207 8.12 7.65 -4.04
C GLU A 207 6.73 7.66 -3.39
N PHE A 208 5.70 7.26 -4.16
CA PHE A 208 4.31 7.24 -3.71
C PHE A 208 3.93 5.92 -3.06
N VAL A 209 4.72 4.87 -3.28
CA VAL A 209 4.42 3.52 -2.81
C VAL A 209 4.78 3.40 -1.34
N ASP A 210 3.86 2.90 -0.55
CA ASP A 210 4.07 2.53 0.85
C ASP A 210 4.37 1.02 0.97
N GLN A 211 3.56 0.23 0.30
CA GLN A 211 3.68 -1.21 0.30
C GLN A 211 3.38 -1.78 -1.09
N MET A 212 4.01 -2.91 -1.42
CA MET A 212 3.71 -3.66 -2.63
C MET A 212 3.67 -5.15 -2.31
N SER A 213 2.66 -5.84 -2.83
CA SER A 213 2.64 -7.29 -2.87
C SER A 213 2.68 -7.78 -4.31
N VAL A 214 3.47 -8.82 -4.55
CA VAL A 214 3.53 -9.55 -5.81
C VAL A 214 3.11 -10.98 -5.53
N ASP A 215 1.88 -11.33 -5.89
CA ASP A 215 1.33 -12.67 -5.71
C ASP A 215 1.38 -13.42 -7.04
N VAL A 216 2.09 -14.52 -7.05
CA VAL A 216 2.33 -15.29 -8.28
C VAL A 216 1.18 -16.21 -8.61
N THR A 217 0.50 -16.70 -7.60
CA THR A 217 -0.66 -17.60 -7.72
C THR A 217 -1.73 -17.17 -6.73
N PRO A 218 -2.49 -16.09 -7.03
CA PRO A 218 -3.55 -15.65 -6.16
C PRO A 218 -4.72 -16.66 -6.21
N PHE A 219 -4.84 -17.47 -5.16
CA PHE A 219 -5.95 -18.44 -5.03
C PHE A 219 -7.19 -17.86 -4.36
N ASP A 220 -7.16 -16.58 -3.98
CA ASP A 220 -8.30 -15.93 -3.37
C ASP A 220 -9.38 -15.67 -4.42
N ALA A 221 -10.60 -16.19 -4.17
CA ALA A 221 -11.73 -16.04 -5.06
C ALA A 221 -12.25 -14.60 -5.20
N SER A 222 -11.85 -13.69 -4.30
CA SER A 222 -12.16 -12.27 -4.40
C SER A 222 -11.32 -11.55 -5.45
N ARG A 223 -10.21 -12.13 -5.86
CA ARG A 223 -9.32 -11.57 -6.88
C ARG A 223 -9.68 -12.11 -8.26
N GLY A 224 -10.13 -11.21 -9.12
CA GLY A 224 -10.43 -11.50 -10.52
C GLY A 224 -9.31 -11.06 -11.46
N ASN A 225 -9.57 -11.18 -12.77
CA ASN A 225 -8.75 -10.65 -13.88
C ASN A 225 -7.31 -11.13 -13.96
N THR A 226 -6.94 -12.20 -13.30
CA THR A 226 -5.57 -12.70 -13.34
C THR A 226 -5.50 -14.16 -13.73
N THR A 227 -4.64 -14.48 -14.68
CA THR A 227 -4.13 -15.81 -14.97
C THR A 227 -2.60 -15.86 -14.86
N GLY A 228 -1.99 -14.71 -14.67
CA GLY A 228 -0.58 -14.51 -14.33
C GLY A 228 -0.42 -14.20 -12.84
N GLY A 229 0.26 -13.12 -12.53
CA GLY A 229 0.41 -12.63 -11.16
C GLY A 229 -0.58 -11.51 -10.82
N SER A 230 -0.73 -11.26 -9.52
CA SER A 230 -1.40 -10.07 -9.01
C SER A 230 -0.37 -9.17 -8.33
N ILE A 231 -0.32 -7.92 -8.75
CA ILE A 231 0.57 -6.89 -8.22
C ILE A 231 -0.30 -5.83 -7.57
N ALA A 232 -0.33 -5.82 -6.26
CA ALA A 232 -1.09 -4.85 -5.50
C ALA A 232 -0.14 -3.82 -4.88
N THR A 233 -0.41 -2.56 -5.17
CA THR A 233 0.38 -1.44 -4.68
C THR A 233 -0.49 -0.55 -3.82
N VAL A 234 0.04 -0.16 -2.69
CA VAL A 234 -0.61 0.77 -1.77
C VAL A 234 0.19 2.05 -1.70
N THR A 235 -0.50 3.16 -1.84
CA THR A 235 0.12 4.48 -1.78
C THR A 235 0.28 4.96 -0.34
N LYS A 236 1.29 5.79 -0.10
CA LYS A 236 1.54 6.41 1.20
C LYS A 236 0.30 7.09 1.75
N SER A 237 0.05 6.87 3.01
CA SER A 237 -0.93 7.62 3.79
C SER A 237 -0.26 8.77 4.53
N GLY A 238 -1.02 9.84 4.84
CA GLY A 238 -0.54 10.86 5.74
C GLY A 238 -0.47 10.33 7.17
N THR A 239 0.44 10.89 7.94
CA THR A 239 0.64 10.58 9.36
C THR A 239 0.46 11.82 10.21
N ASN A 240 0.44 11.67 11.54
CA ASN A 240 0.36 12.78 12.48
C ASN A 240 1.66 13.61 12.58
N GLU A 241 2.70 13.17 11.87
CA GLU A 241 3.97 13.86 11.77
C GLU A 241 4.21 14.36 10.35
N PHE A 242 4.98 15.42 10.21
CA PHE A 242 5.38 15.89 8.89
C PHE A 242 6.57 15.10 8.39
N HIS A 243 6.42 14.57 7.20
CA HIS A 243 7.47 13.83 6.49
C HIS A 243 7.69 14.45 5.12
N GLY A 244 8.95 14.42 4.68
CA GLY A 244 9.30 14.87 3.34
C GLY A 244 10.56 14.20 2.85
N SER A 245 10.65 14.05 1.54
CA SER A 245 11.84 13.57 0.86
C SER A 245 12.08 14.34 -0.42
N VAL A 246 13.35 14.49 -0.78
CA VAL A 246 13.78 15.06 -2.06
C VAL A 246 14.78 14.12 -2.67
N PHE A 247 14.69 13.90 -3.98
CA PHE A 247 15.67 13.13 -4.69
C PHE A 247 16.03 13.77 -6.02
N PHE A 248 17.24 13.53 -6.46
CA PHE A 248 17.77 13.89 -7.77
C PHE A 248 18.56 12.72 -8.33
N ILE A 249 18.29 12.36 -9.57
CA ILE A 249 18.99 11.30 -10.29
C ILE A 249 19.34 11.85 -11.66
N GLU A 250 20.59 11.71 -12.00
CA GLU A 250 21.13 12.01 -13.32
C GLU A 250 21.75 10.77 -13.92
N ARG A 251 21.54 10.57 -15.18
CA ARG A 251 22.11 9.47 -15.96
C ARG A 251 22.44 9.98 -17.36
N ASP A 252 23.65 9.78 -17.76
CA ASP A 252 24.17 10.11 -19.08
C ASP A 252 25.00 8.94 -19.65
N GLU A 253 25.48 9.09 -20.87
CA GLU A 253 26.31 8.10 -21.53
C GLU A 253 27.64 7.86 -20.79
N SER A 254 28.16 8.86 -20.06
CA SER A 254 29.43 8.72 -19.33
C SER A 254 29.33 7.76 -18.14
N ASN A 255 28.13 7.53 -17.64
CA ASN A 255 27.82 6.58 -16.56
C ASN A 255 27.50 5.15 -17.07
N VAL A 256 27.56 4.94 -18.38
CA VAL A 256 27.31 3.63 -19.02
C VAL A 256 28.64 3.12 -19.56
N GLY A 257 28.92 1.85 -19.34
CA GLY A 257 30.10 1.22 -19.93
C GLY A 257 30.02 1.12 -21.46
N GLU A 258 31.13 0.77 -22.10
CA GLU A 258 31.21 0.53 -23.54
C GLU A 258 30.20 -0.55 -23.99
N ALA A 259 29.71 -0.44 -25.21
CA ALA A 259 28.93 -1.46 -25.86
C ALA A 259 29.73 -2.77 -26.05
N PRO A 260 29.08 -3.94 -26.22
CA PRO A 260 29.77 -5.23 -26.36
C PRO A 260 30.75 -5.29 -27.53
N ASP A 261 30.64 -4.40 -28.51
CA ASP A 261 31.52 -4.25 -29.65
C ASP A 261 32.73 -3.29 -29.41
N GLY A 262 32.82 -2.71 -28.21
CA GLY A 262 33.81 -1.73 -27.81
C GLY A 262 33.55 -0.31 -28.32
N SER A 263 32.39 -0.03 -28.85
CA SER A 263 31.99 1.33 -29.22
C SER A 263 31.44 2.10 -28.03
N ASP A 264 31.58 3.45 -28.09
CA ASP A 264 30.97 4.34 -27.14
C ASP A 264 29.45 4.26 -27.24
N PHE A 265 28.76 4.40 -26.08
CA PHE A 265 27.30 4.47 -26.04
C PHE A 265 26.82 5.77 -26.70
N PRO A 266 25.69 5.79 -27.45
CA PRO A 266 25.16 7.00 -28.02
C PRO A 266 24.87 8.05 -26.94
N GLU A 267 25.09 9.31 -27.23
CA GLU A 267 24.78 10.42 -26.32
C GLU A 267 23.32 10.37 -25.84
N PHE A 268 23.14 10.38 -24.56
CA PHE A 268 21.82 10.55 -23.92
C PHE A 268 22.00 11.24 -22.56
N SER A 269 20.98 11.97 -22.14
CA SER A 269 20.90 12.56 -20.81
C SER A 269 19.49 12.39 -20.28
N GLU A 270 19.37 11.81 -19.09
CA GLU A 270 18.13 11.63 -18.38
C GLU A 270 18.27 12.20 -16.95
N GLU A 271 17.48 13.21 -16.66
CA GLU A 271 17.39 13.81 -15.34
C GLU A 271 16.03 13.50 -14.72
N THR A 272 16.04 13.05 -13.50
CA THR A 272 14.85 12.82 -12.72
C THR A 272 14.99 13.49 -11.37
N MET A 273 14.08 14.37 -11.04
CA MET A 273 13.99 14.97 -9.72
C MET A 273 12.59 14.85 -9.16
N GLY A 274 12.47 14.83 -7.87
CA GLY A 274 11.17 14.85 -7.23
C GLY A 274 11.25 15.15 -5.75
N PHE A 275 10.08 15.39 -5.19
CA PHE A 275 9.92 15.56 -3.77
C PHE A 275 8.60 14.96 -3.31
N THR A 276 8.54 14.59 -2.04
CA THR A 276 7.31 14.26 -1.34
C THR A 276 7.21 15.11 -0.09
N PHE A 277 5.99 15.51 0.26
CA PHE A 277 5.70 16.19 1.50
C PHE A 277 4.32 15.77 2.00
N SER A 278 4.25 15.32 3.23
CA SER A 278 3.02 14.82 3.85
C SER A 278 2.92 15.21 5.30
N GLY A 279 1.70 15.26 5.83
CA GLY A 279 1.48 15.56 7.22
C GLY A 279 0.00 15.78 7.56
N PRO A 280 -0.32 16.09 8.82
CA PRO A 280 -1.66 16.32 9.27
C PRO A 280 -2.12 17.75 8.94
N ILE A 281 -3.34 17.89 8.38
CA ILE A 281 -4.09 19.15 8.40
C ILE A 281 -4.87 19.23 9.71
N ILE A 282 -5.49 18.12 10.10
CA ILE A 282 -6.16 17.94 11.40
C ILE A 282 -5.66 16.61 11.94
N LYS A 283 -5.02 16.61 13.08
CA LYS A 283 -4.52 15.40 13.75
C LYS A 283 -5.61 14.35 13.87
N ASP A 284 -5.25 13.11 13.64
CA ASP A 284 -6.09 11.92 13.70
C ASP A 284 -7.26 11.87 12.69
N LYS A 285 -7.46 12.92 11.87
CA LYS A 285 -8.65 13.03 11.02
C LYS A 285 -8.37 13.34 9.56
N LEU A 286 -7.49 14.29 9.28
CA LEU A 286 -7.29 14.78 7.93
C LEU A 286 -5.81 14.97 7.65
N PHE A 287 -5.34 14.28 6.63
CA PHE A 287 -3.95 14.30 6.21
C PHE A 287 -3.85 14.77 4.76
N PHE A 288 -2.69 15.28 4.40
CA PHE A 288 -2.34 15.59 3.02
C PHE A 288 -1.07 14.85 2.60
N LEU A 289 -1.00 14.53 1.34
CA LEU A 289 0.19 14.05 0.65
C LEU A 289 0.36 14.87 -0.63
N LEU A 290 1.50 15.54 -0.74
CA LEU A 290 1.92 16.23 -1.96
C LEU A 290 3.17 15.53 -2.46
N ALA A 291 3.17 15.14 -3.72
CA ALA A 291 4.35 14.57 -4.32
C ALA A 291 4.46 15.00 -5.79
N MET A 292 5.68 15.24 -6.22
CA MET A 292 6.01 15.65 -7.57
C MET A 292 7.22 14.88 -8.08
N LYS A 293 7.14 14.45 -9.32
CA LYS A 293 8.25 13.86 -10.06
C LYS A 293 8.38 14.56 -11.40
N ILE A 294 9.56 14.99 -11.73
CA ILE A 294 9.89 15.66 -12.99
C ILE A 294 10.89 14.75 -13.72
N LEU A 295 10.58 14.43 -14.96
CA LEU A 295 11.39 13.61 -15.85
C LEU A 295 11.63 14.43 -17.13
N ASN A 296 12.85 14.82 -17.42
CA ASN A 296 13.21 15.55 -18.65
C ASN A 296 12.14 16.58 -19.07
N GLN A 297 11.76 17.50 -18.16
CA GLN A 297 10.71 18.52 -18.32
C GLN A 297 9.25 18.02 -18.30
N LEU A 298 8.98 16.73 -18.11
CA LEU A 298 7.63 16.25 -17.83
C LEU A 298 7.34 16.31 -16.35
N VAL A 299 6.35 17.11 -15.95
CA VAL A 299 5.93 17.25 -14.55
C VAL A 299 4.80 16.26 -14.27
N LEU A 300 5.02 15.33 -13.36
CA LEU A 300 3.99 14.49 -12.78
C LEU A 300 3.65 15.02 -11.38
N LEU A 301 2.50 15.64 -11.24
CA LEU A 301 1.99 16.13 -9.97
C LEU A 301 0.92 15.17 -9.46
N CYS A 302 1.10 14.65 -8.28
CA CYS A 302 0.07 13.88 -7.59
C CYS A 302 -0.26 14.57 -6.26
N THR A 303 -1.51 14.92 -6.08
CA THR A 303 -2.03 15.49 -4.84
C THR A 303 -3.16 14.60 -4.33
N GLY A 304 -3.02 14.12 -3.12
CA GLY A 304 -4.04 13.30 -2.47
C GLY A 304 -4.46 13.90 -1.13
N LEU A 305 -5.76 14.05 -0.94
CA LEU A 305 -6.35 14.28 0.38
C LEU A 305 -6.96 12.95 0.84
N LYS A 306 -6.41 12.37 1.90
CA LYS A 306 -6.99 11.18 2.53
C LYS A 306 -7.67 11.59 3.84
N THR A 307 -8.96 11.34 3.92
CA THR A 307 -9.75 11.52 5.14
C THR A 307 -9.91 10.17 5.81
N VAL A 308 -9.44 10.05 7.03
CA VAL A 308 -9.75 8.90 7.87
C VAL A 308 -11.09 9.20 8.54
N MET A 309 -12.14 8.52 8.09
CA MET A 309 -13.41 8.56 8.78
C MET A 309 -13.34 7.59 9.96
N LEU A 310 -13.40 8.16 11.16
CA LEU A 310 -13.67 7.40 12.38
C LEU A 310 -15.17 7.03 12.34
N GLN A 311 -15.47 5.77 12.17
CA GLN A 311 -16.78 5.19 12.49
C GLN A 311 -16.73 4.52 13.86
#